data_86f7cb86e6b539f9ac5575ff86bfbb0e
#
_entry.id   86f7cb86e6b539f9ac5575ff86bfbb0e
#
_cell.length_a   1.000
_cell.length_b   1.000
_cell.length_c   1.000
_cell.angle_alpha   90.00
_cell.angle_beta   90.00
_cell.angle_gamma   90.00
#
_symmetry.space_group_name_H-M   'P 1'
#
loop_
_entity.id
_entity.type
_entity.pdbx_description
1 polymer ?
#
loop_
_entity_poly.entity_id
_entity_poly.type
_entity_poly.pdbx_seq_one_letter_code
_entity_poly.pdbx_strand_id
1 'polypeptide(L)'
;AGNNGPKAPYGYPAAFDGVIAVTATDAKDGLMQQANRGAYVFLSAPGVEMVAPSGAGSDVVTGTSFAAAIVTGAIANLLNAAPDRSADWVEKVLAATARDLGPKGRDSDFGYGLLNIKAAATAKE
;
A
#
# COMPACT_ATOMS: atom_id res chain seq x y z
N ALA A 1 7.28 1.48 -1.66
CA ALA A 1 7.72 1.78 -3.04
C ALA A 1 9.01 2.59 -3.08
N GLY A 2 9.26 3.42 -2.09
CA GLY A 2 10.42 4.29 -2.00
C GLY A 2 10.03 5.77 -1.83
N ASN A 3 10.98 6.58 -1.33
CA ASN A 3 10.75 7.98 -0.96
C ASN A 3 11.76 8.93 -1.64
N ASN A 4 12.26 8.58 -2.82
CA ASN A 4 13.31 9.32 -3.54
C ASN A 4 12.77 10.19 -4.68
N GLY A 5 11.46 10.27 -4.80
CA GLY A 5 10.76 11.12 -5.76
C GLY A 5 10.25 10.41 -7.01
N PRO A 6 9.37 11.11 -7.76
CA PRO A 6 8.65 10.52 -8.88
C PRO A 6 9.53 10.10 -10.08
N LYS A 7 10.75 10.62 -10.16
CA LYS A 7 11.72 10.30 -11.22
C LYS A 7 12.84 9.36 -10.76
N ALA A 8 12.76 8.88 -9.52
CA ALA A 8 13.76 7.95 -9.00
C ALA A 8 13.70 6.61 -9.77
N PRO A 9 14.84 5.92 -9.90
CA PRO A 9 14.83 4.56 -10.42
C PRO A 9 14.01 3.64 -9.51
N TYR A 10 13.64 2.46 -10.01
CA TYR A 10 12.88 1.47 -9.25
C TYR A 10 13.59 1.12 -7.94
N GLY A 11 12.84 1.19 -6.85
CA GLY A 11 13.35 0.87 -5.51
C GLY A 11 13.32 -0.63 -5.24
N TYR A 12 14.48 -1.22 -4.97
CA TYR A 12 14.57 -2.61 -4.54
C TYR A 12 14.68 -2.70 -3.01
N PRO A 13 14.09 -3.73 -2.38
CA PRO A 13 13.46 -4.93 -2.96
C PRO A 13 12.02 -4.76 -3.45
N ALA A 14 11.40 -3.58 -3.30
CA ALA A 14 9.98 -3.37 -3.62
C ALA A 14 9.64 -3.68 -5.09
N ALA A 15 10.59 -3.48 -6.01
CA ALA A 15 10.38 -3.71 -7.45
C ALA A 15 10.66 -5.15 -7.91
N PHE A 16 10.95 -6.09 -7.01
CA PHE A 16 11.04 -7.50 -7.37
C PHE A 16 9.66 -8.11 -7.59
N ASP A 17 9.59 -9.09 -8.50
CA ASP A 17 8.39 -9.89 -8.70
C ASP A 17 7.99 -10.62 -7.40
N GLY A 18 6.70 -10.69 -7.13
CA GLY A 18 6.17 -11.30 -5.92
C GLY A 18 6.27 -10.41 -4.66
N VAL A 19 6.65 -9.15 -4.81
CA VAL A 19 6.68 -8.16 -3.73
C VAL A 19 5.53 -7.16 -3.90
N ILE A 20 4.72 -6.98 -2.88
CA ILE A 20 3.66 -5.97 -2.85
C ILE A 20 4.28 -4.60 -2.57
N ALA A 21 4.57 -3.85 -3.63
CA ALA A 21 5.11 -2.50 -3.52
C ALA A 21 4.02 -1.51 -3.12
N VAL A 22 4.18 -0.87 -1.97
CA VAL A 22 3.17 0.06 -1.41
C VAL A 22 3.64 1.50 -1.52
N THR A 23 2.80 2.37 -2.06
CA THR A 23 2.98 3.83 -2.03
C THR A 23 2.11 4.48 -0.95
N ALA A 24 2.34 5.75 -0.67
CA ALA A 24 1.70 6.47 0.42
C ALA A 24 0.75 7.56 -0.05
N THR A 25 -0.41 7.68 0.59
CA THR A 25 -1.36 8.78 0.41
C THR A 25 -1.53 9.62 1.67
N ASP A 26 -1.98 10.84 1.50
CA ASP A 26 -2.44 11.73 2.57
C ASP A 26 -3.93 11.48 2.92
N ALA A 27 -4.44 12.24 3.89
CA ALA A 27 -5.84 12.15 4.34
C ALA A 27 -6.88 12.59 3.30
N LYS A 28 -6.44 13.19 2.19
CA LYS A 28 -7.30 13.62 1.07
C LYS A 28 -7.10 12.76 -0.18
N ASP A 29 -6.51 11.57 -0.01
CA ASP A 29 -6.15 10.66 -1.09
C ASP A 29 -5.08 11.20 -2.06
N GLY A 30 -4.39 12.27 -1.70
CA GLY A 30 -3.27 12.80 -2.45
C GLY A 30 -2.04 11.91 -2.35
N LEU A 31 -1.37 11.66 -3.48
CA LEU A 31 -0.13 10.90 -3.49
C LEU A 31 1.00 11.66 -2.79
N MET A 32 1.75 10.98 -1.94
CA MET A 32 2.97 11.52 -1.32
C MET A 32 3.93 12.06 -2.40
N GLN A 33 4.33 13.33 -2.28
CA GLN A 33 5.16 14.01 -3.30
C GLN A 33 6.49 13.30 -3.55
N GLN A 34 7.14 12.80 -2.50
CA GLN A 34 8.43 12.13 -2.57
C GLN A 34 8.32 10.63 -2.88
N ALA A 35 7.11 10.08 -3.07
CA ALA A 35 6.98 8.68 -3.41
C ALA A 35 7.60 8.36 -4.76
N ASN A 36 8.32 7.24 -4.84
CA ASN A 36 8.73 6.67 -6.11
C ASN A 36 7.50 6.24 -6.90
N ARG A 37 7.57 6.34 -8.22
CA ARG A 37 6.52 5.92 -9.15
C ARG A 37 7.03 4.88 -10.12
N GLY A 38 6.14 4.07 -10.64
CA GLY A 38 6.50 3.07 -11.65
C GLY A 38 5.51 1.92 -11.72
N ALA A 39 5.61 1.13 -12.79
CA ALA A 39 4.74 -0.01 -13.03
C ALA A 39 4.81 -1.10 -11.94
N TYR A 40 5.85 -1.08 -11.11
CA TYR A 40 6.00 -2.01 -9.99
C TYR A 40 5.12 -1.64 -8.78
N VAL A 41 4.62 -0.41 -8.68
CA VAL A 41 3.71 -0.01 -7.60
C VAL A 41 2.45 -0.87 -7.67
N PHE A 42 2.13 -1.52 -6.55
CA PHE A 42 1.00 -2.45 -6.48
C PHE A 42 -0.22 -1.81 -5.82
N LEU A 43 -0.04 -1.14 -4.69
CA LEU A 43 -1.14 -0.63 -3.87
C LEU A 43 -0.74 0.67 -3.18
N SER A 44 -1.70 1.50 -2.86
CA SER A 44 -1.54 2.67 -2.01
C SER A 44 -2.24 2.50 -0.66
N ALA A 45 -1.68 3.13 0.36
CA ALA A 45 -2.26 3.18 1.70
C ALA A 45 -1.88 4.51 2.39
N PRO A 46 -2.58 4.92 3.45
CA PRO A 46 -2.20 6.09 4.23
C PRO A 46 -0.75 6.02 4.72
N GLY A 47 -0.01 7.10 4.56
CA GLY A 47 1.41 7.14 4.94
C GLY A 47 1.99 8.56 5.03
N VAL A 48 1.13 9.59 4.90
CA VAL A 48 1.52 11.00 5.02
C VAL A 48 0.90 11.58 6.28
N GLU A 49 1.71 12.24 7.11
CA GLU A 49 1.31 12.85 8.39
C GLU A 49 0.59 11.86 9.31
N MET A 50 1.11 10.64 9.40
CA MET A 50 0.59 9.60 10.26
C MET A 50 1.08 9.77 11.70
N VAL A 51 0.21 9.53 12.67
CA VAL A 51 0.63 9.45 14.08
C VAL A 51 1.14 8.04 14.35
N ALA A 52 2.39 7.92 14.76
CA ALA A 52 3.02 6.65 15.07
C ALA A 52 3.65 6.67 16.48
N PRO A 53 3.70 5.53 17.19
CA PRO A 53 4.39 5.42 18.46
C PRO A 53 5.88 5.77 18.30
N SER A 54 6.40 6.55 19.26
CA SER A 54 7.82 6.95 19.29
C SER A 54 8.28 7.08 20.76
N GLY A 55 9.22 6.26 21.17
CA GLY A 55 9.69 6.27 22.56
C GLY A 55 8.55 6.13 23.58
N ALA A 56 8.40 7.09 24.48
CA ALA A 56 7.32 7.14 25.47
C ALA A 56 6.07 7.90 25.00
N GLY A 57 6.02 8.33 23.73
CA GLY A 57 4.95 9.14 23.18
C GLY A 57 4.59 8.76 21.74
N SER A 58 4.28 9.77 20.94
CA SER A 58 3.96 9.62 19.53
C SER A 58 4.54 10.77 18.71
N ASP A 59 4.91 10.49 17.47
CA ASP A 59 5.36 11.46 16.48
C ASP A 59 4.49 11.44 15.23
N VAL A 60 4.51 12.57 14.51
CA VAL A 60 3.92 12.65 13.17
C VAL A 60 4.98 12.25 12.16
N VAL A 61 4.67 11.21 11.37
CA VAL A 61 5.61 10.58 10.44
C VAL A 61 5.04 10.52 9.03
N THR A 62 5.93 10.55 8.03
CA THR A 62 5.57 10.46 6.61
C THR A 62 6.54 9.53 5.90
N GLY A 63 5.99 8.59 5.10
CA GLY A 63 6.79 7.69 4.28
C GLY A 63 5.98 6.50 3.76
N THR A 64 6.42 5.95 2.63
CA THR A 64 5.86 4.71 2.09
C THR A 64 6.07 3.51 3.01
N SER A 65 7.01 3.60 3.95
CA SER A 65 7.25 2.58 5.01
C SER A 65 6.06 2.45 5.95
N PHE A 66 5.40 3.56 6.30
CA PHE A 66 4.23 3.54 7.19
C PHE A 66 3.00 2.99 6.44
N ALA A 67 2.83 3.35 5.18
CA ALA A 67 1.81 2.75 4.31
C ALA A 67 2.01 1.23 4.16
N ALA A 68 3.25 0.76 4.00
CA ALA A 68 3.58 -0.67 3.93
C ALA A 68 3.21 -1.40 5.24
N ALA A 69 3.43 -0.79 6.40
CA ALA A 69 3.04 -1.36 7.69
C ALA A 69 1.51 -1.56 7.80
N ILE A 70 0.73 -0.59 7.31
CA ILE A 70 -0.75 -0.69 7.28
C ILE A 70 -1.19 -1.84 6.37
N VAL A 71 -0.62 -1.97 5.18
CA VAL A 71 -0.92 -3.09 4.26
C VAL A 71 -0.53 -4.42 4.89
N THR A 72 0.62 -4.51 5.55
CA THR A 72 1.05 -5.71 6.28
C THR A 72 0.05 -6.12 7.35
N GLY A 73 -0.46 -5.16 8.14
CA GLY A 73 -1.50 -5.42 9.13
C GLY A 73 -2.82 -5.91 8.52
N ALA A 74 -3.22 -5.34 7.37
CA ALA A 74 -4.40 -5.79 6.63
C ALA A 74 -4.23 -7.23 6.12
N ILE A 75 -3.07 -7.57 5.56
CA ILE A 75 -2.74 -8.93 5.10
C ILE A 75 -2.75 -9.93 6.27
N ALA A 76 -2.18 -9.55 7.41
CA ALA A 76 -2.20 -10.40 8.61
C ALA A 76 -3.64 -10.72 9.05
N ASN A 77 -4.53 -9.73 9.02
CA ASN A 77 -5.96 -9.95 9.32
C ASN A 77 -6.65 -10.85 8.30
N LEU A 78 -6.35 -10.70 7.01
CA LEU A 78 -6.89 -11.57 5.95
C LEU A 78 -6.47 -13.02 6.14
N LEU A 79 -5.18 -13.27 6.38
CA LEU A 79 -4.64 -14.61 6.58
C LEU A 79 -5.07 -15.22 7.92
N ASN A 80 -5.28 -14.41 8.97
CA ASN A 80 -5.84 -14.91 10.21
C ASN A 80 -7.29 -15.41 10.03
N ALA A 81 -8.07 -14.74 9.18
CA ALA A 81 -9.44 -15.17 8.85
C ALA A 81 -9.49 -16.35 7.85
N ALA A 82 -8.46 -16.53 7.05
CA ALA A 82 -8.36 -17.55 6.01
C ALA A 82 -6.93 -18.11 5.92
N PRO A 83 -6.48 -18.90 6.91
CA PRO A 83 -5.07 -19.29 7.07
C PRO A 83 -4.54 -20.21 5.95
N ASP A 84 -5.41 -20.90 5.24
CA ASP A 84 -5.03 -21.81 4.15
C ASP A 84 -4.92 -21.12 2.78
N ARG A 85 -5.08 -19.80 2.73
CA ARG A 85 -5.00 -19.04 1.48
C ARG A 85 -3.56 -18.71 1.09
N SER A 86 -3.30 -18.71 -0.22
CA SER A 86 -1.99 -18.40 -0.78
C SER A 86 -1.70 -16.90 -0.83
N ALA A 87 -0.43 -16.54 -1.03
CA ALA A 87 -0.02 -15.16 -1.32
C ALA A 87 -0.73 -14.60 -2.58
N ASP A 88 -0.86 -15.41 -3.62
CA ASP A 88 -1.57 -15.01 -4.85
C ASP A 88 -3.04 -14.65 -4.58
N TRP A 89 -3.69 -15.37 -3.68
CA TRP A 89 -5.06 -15.03 -3.28
C TRP A 89 -5.10 -13.68 -2.58
N VAL A 90 -4.16 -13.40 -1.69
CA VAL A 90 -4.05 -12.11 -1.00
C VAL A 90 -3.89 -10.97 -2.01
N GLU A 91 -2.96 -11.11 -2.97
CA GLU A 91 -2.76 -10.10 -4.02
C GLU A 91 -4.03 -9.86 -4.83
N LYS A 92 -4.72 -10.92 -5.25
CA LYS A 92 -5.98 -10.81 -5.99
C LYS A 92 -7.06 -10.09 -5.20
N VAL A 93 -7.23 -10.41 -3.92
CA VAL A 93 -8.20 -9.75 -3.04
C VAL A 93 -7.87 -8.27 -2.88
N LEU A 94 -6.62 -7.94 -2.58
CA LEU A 94 -6.18 -6.54 -2.43
C LEU A 94 -6.41 -5.75 -3.72
N ALA A 95 -6.03 -6.30 -4.87
CA ALA A 95 -6.21 -5.65 -6.17
C ALA A 95 -7.69 -5.44 -6.52
N ALA A 96 -8.53 -6.47 -6.29
CA ALA A 96 -9.95 -6.42 -6.65
C ALA A 96 -10.78 -5.51 -5.75
N THR A 97 -10.34 -5.28 -4.51
CA THR A 97 -11.08 -4.53 -3.51
C THR A 97 -10.53 -3.12 -3.27
N ALA A 98 -9.38 -2.78 -3.84
CA ALA A 98 -8.81 -1.45 -3.77
C ALA A 98 -9.78 -0.40 -4.34
N ARG A 99 -9.79 0.78 -3.72
CA ARG A 99 -10.52 1.91 -4.27
C ARG A 99 -9.64 2.62 -5.29
N ASP A 100 -10.05 2.57 -6.54
CA ASP A 100 -9.32 3.19 -7.65
C ASP A 100 -9.07 4.69 -7.41
N LEU A 101 -7.84 5.13 -7.58
CA LEU A 101 -7.40 6.52 -7.47
C LEU A 101 -6.59 6.90 -8.70
N GLY A 102 -6.66 8.19 -9.06
CA GLY A 102 -5.97 8.70 -10.25
C GLY A 102 -6.62 8.28 -11.56
N PRO A 103 -5.84 7.98 -12.61
CA PRO A 103 -6.36 7.43 -13.85
C PRO A 103 -7.07 6.09 -13.63
N LYS A 104 -8.14 5.84 -14.39
CA LYS A 104 -8.95 4.64 -14.22
C LYS A 104 -8.14 3.36 -14.40
N GLY A 105 -8.22 2.48 -13.42
CA GLY A 105 -7.54 1.19 -13.39
C GLY A 105 -6.13 1.29 -12.79
N ARG A 106 -5.35 0.22 -12.91
CA ARG A 106 -3.98 0.21 -12.38
C ARG A 106 -3.09 1.24 -13.07
N ASP A 107 -2.40 2.07 -12.30
CA ASP A 107 -1.48 3.08 -12.79
C ASP A 107 -0.13 3.09 -12.02
N SER A 108 0.82 3.90 -12.50
CA SER A 108 2.17 3.99 -11.93
C SER A 108 2.25 4.78 -10.63
N ASP A 109 1.23 5.52 -10.28
CA ASP A 109 1.17 6.41 -9.12
C ASP A 109 0.54 5.71 -7.91
N PHE A 110 -0.62 5.09 -8.10
CA PHE A 110 -1.42 4.49 -7.03
C PHE A 110 -1.49 2.96 -7.08
N GLY A 111 -0.92 2.33 -8.11
CA GLY A 111 -1.08 0.89 -8.34
C GLY A 111 -2.53 0.53 -8.66
N TYR A 112 -3.09 -0.47 -7.98
CA TYR A 112 -4.52 -0.80 -8.07
C TYR A 112 -5.43 0.16 -7.30
N GLY A 113 -4.87 1.12 -6.58
CA GLY A 113 -5.60 2.13 -5.81
C GLY A 113 -5.38 2.04 -4.31
N LEU A 114 -6.22 2.71 -3.55
CA LEU A 114 -6.14 2.77 -2.09
C LEU A 114 -6.67 1.51 -1.43
N LEU A 115 -5.91 0.97 -0.50
CA LEU A 115 -6.30 -0.16 0.34
C LEU A 115 -7.70 0.05 0.96
N ASN A 116 -8.59 -0.92 0.74
CA ASN A 116 -9.91 -0.97 1.36
C ASN A 116 -10.00 -2.18 2.28
N ILE A 117 -9.58 -2.02 3.52
CA ILE A 117 -9.53 -3.09 4.53
C ILE A 117 -10.90 -3.76 4.71
N LYS A 118 -11.96 -2.95 4.76
CA LYS A 118 -13.33 -3.47 4.95
C LYS A 118 -13.78 -4.34 3.78
N ALA A 119 -13.57 -3.87 2.55
CA ALA A 119 -13.93 -4.64 1.36
C ALA A 119 -13.07 -5.91 1.25
N ALA A 120 -11.77 -5.82 1.51
CA ALA A 120 -10.88 -6.98 1.51
C ALA A 120 -11.30 -8.04 2.54
N ALA A 121 -11.64 -7.63 3.76
CA ALA A 121 -12.09 -8.55 4.83
C ALA A 121 -13.43 -9.22 4.54
N THR A 122 -14.25 -8.66 3.65
CA THR A 122 -15.57 -9.21 3.27
C THR A 122 -15.58 -9.85 1.88
N ALA A 123 -14.45 -9.84 1.18
CA ALA A 123 -14.33 -10.47 -0.13
C ALA A 123 -14.60 -11.97 -0.01
N LYS A 124 -15.58 -12.44 -0.77
CA LYS A 124 -15.83 -13.86 -0.99
C LYS A 124 -15.07 -14.26 -2.25
N GLU A 125 -14.68 -15.53 -2.33
CA GLU A 125 -13.98 -16.13 -3.49
C GLU A 125 -14.52 -15.70 -4.84
#